data_6c4a3fed209f18df095cbd80944e26b2
#
_entry.id   6c4a3fed209f18df095cbd80944e26b2
#
_cell.length_a   1.000
_cell.length_b   1.000
_cell.length_c   1.000
_cell.angle_alpha   90.00
_cell.angle_beta   90.00
_cell.angle_gamma   90.00
#
_symmetry.space_group_name_H-M   'P 1'
#
loop_
_entity.id
_entity.type
_entity.pdbx_description
1 polymer ?
#
loop_
_entity_poly.entity_id
_entity_poly.type
_entity_poly.pdbx_seq_one_letter_code
_entity_poly.pdbx_strand_id
1 'polypeptide(L)'
;MRELARRLVDRGVLETADDIRYLYFSEVTDALRDGVSRGEVVERRRRQRGTAEAVWWDRGETTDDADAITGVPGSPGQVVGTARIIRTTADFGRLQPGDILVCPFTDPTWTPLFDVASAVVADIGGPLSHAAIVAREYGIPAVLGTGDATSRIKDGEKIMVDGRKGSVVVVR
;
A
#
# COMPACT_ATOMS: atom_id res chain seq x y z
N MET A 1 2.13 26.68 -4.08
CA MET A 1 1.02 25.83 -3.57
C MET A 1 0.03 26.59 -2.69
N ARG A 2 0.45 27.37 -1.65
CA ARG A 2 -0.49 28.10 -0.77
C ARG A 2 -1.40 29.08 -1.51
N GLU A 3 -0.86 29.85 -2.47
CA GLU A 3 -1.65 30.79 -3.27
C GLU A 3 -2.67 30.07 -4.18
N LEU A 4 -2.28 28.94 -4.80
CA LEU A 4 -3.18 28.13 -5.61
C LEU A 4 -4.32 27.54 -4.77
N ALA A 5 -4.02 27.04 -3.58
CA ALA A 5 -5.01 26.52 -2.64
C ALA A 5 -6.06 27.59 -2.28
N ARG A 6 -5.59 28.79 -1.96
CA ARG A 6 -6.47 29.93 -1.64
C ARG A 6 -7.39 30.29 -2.79
N ARG A 7 -6.87 30.36 -4.03
CA ARG A 7 -7.70 30.63 -5.22
C ARG A 7 -8.76 29.55 -5.47
N LEU A 8 -8.46 28.28 -5.19
CA LEU A 8 -9.42 27.20 -5.32
C LEU A 8 -10.50 27.26 -4.24
N VAL A 9 -10.18 27.70 -3.03
CA VAL A 9 -11.17 27.96 -1.96
C VAL A 9 -12.04 29.16 -2.33
N ASP A 10 -11.47 30.27 -2.77
CA ASP A 10 -12.21 31.46 -3.18
C ASP A 10 -13.19 31.20 -4.34
N ARG A 11 -12.92 30.16 -5.17
CA ARG A 11 -13.79 29.71 -6.25
C ARG A 11 -14.79 28.62 -5.85
N GLY A 12 -14.79 28.18 -4.58
CA GLY A 12 -15.67 27.12 -4.09
C GLY A 12 -15.30 25.71 -4.60
N VAL A 13 -14.10 25.54 -5.16
CA VAL A 13 -13.60 24.25 -5.64
C VAL A 13 -13.13 23.35 -4.49
N LEU A 14 -12.53 23.96 -3.46
CA LEU A 14 -12.10 23.33 -2.22
C LEU A 14 -12.80 24.01 -1.04
N GLU A 15 -13.02 23.26 0.04
CA GLU A 15 -13.56 23.81 1.29
C GLU A 15 -12.49 24.51 2.10
N THR A 16 -11.28 23.94 2.15
CA THR A 16 -10.15 24.50 2.86
C THR A 16 -8.89 24.49 2.02
N ALA A 17 -7.93 25.39 2.34
CA ALA A 17 -6.66 25.44 1.62
C ALA A 17 -5.82 24.16 1.81
N ASP A 18 -6.02 23.46 2.93
CA ASP A 18 -5.34 22.20 3.21
C ASP A 18 -5.80 21.04 2.32
N ASP A 19 -6.97 21.15 1.72
CA ASP A 19 -7.55 20.12 0.84
C ASP A 19 -6.74 19.92 -0.44
N ILE A 20 -5.95 20.90 -0.84
CA ILE A 20 -5.07 20.78 -2.01
C ILE A 20 -4.08 19.62 -1.89
N ARG A 21 -3.72 19.19 -0.67
CA ARG A 21 -2.83 18.05 -0.41
C ARG A 21 -3.43 16.69 -0.82
N TYR A 22 -4.74 16.63 -1.01
CA TYR A 22 -5.47 15.45 -1.45
C TYR A 22 -5.68 15.40 -2.96
N LEU A 23 -5.22 16.40 -3.71
CA LEU A 23 -5.33 16.46 -5.16
C LEU A 23 -3.98 16.21 -5.85
N TYR A 24 -4.01 15.48 -6.96
CA TYR A 24 -2.87 15.41 -7.87
C TYR A 24 -2.69 16.74 -8.59
N PHE A 25 -1.46 17.00 -9.07
CA PHE A 25 -1.16 18.25 -9.78
C PHE A 25 -2.06 18.46 -11.02
N SER A 26 -2.34 17.40 -11.78
CA SER A 26 -3.28 17.43 -12.89
C SER A 26 -4.68 17.85 -12.46
N GLU A 27 -5.20 17.31 -11.36
CA GLU A 27 -6.52 17.67 -10.82
C GLU A 27 -6.58 19.11 -10.34
N VAL A 28 -5.47 19.64 -9.79
CA VAL A 28 -5.35 21.05 -9.43
C VAL A 28 -5.42 21.95 -10.68
N THR A 29 -4.71 21.57 -11.75
CA THR A 29 -4.72 22.31 -13.01
C THR A 29 -6.08 22.27 -13.70
N ASP A 30 -6.74 21.12 -13.68
CA ASP A 30 -8.10 20.96 -14.22
C ASP A 30 -9.12 21.77 -13.40
N ALA A 31 -9.04 21.71 -12.06
CA ALA A 31 -9.90 22.47 -11.17
C ALA A 31 -9.76 23.99 -11.34
N LEU A 32 -8.57 24.47 -11.67
CA LEU A 32 -8.36 25.88 -12.02
C LEU A 32 -9.00 26.26 -13.36
N ARG A 33 -9.12 25.32 -14.28
CA ARG A 33 -9.67 25.53 -15.63
C ARG A 33 -11.19 25.41 -15.64
N ASP A 34 -11.74 24.36 -15.02
CA ASP A 34 -13.15 24.01 -15.08
C ASP A 34 -13.99 24.59 -13.93
N GLY A 35 -13.35 24.95 -12.80
CA GLY A 35 -14.03 25.47 -11.61
C GLY A 35 -14.95 24.47 -10.90
N VAL A 36 -14.90 23.19 -11.25
CA VAL A 36 -15.75 22.15 -10.69
C VAL A 36 -15.24 21.75 -9.30
N SER A 37 -16.17 21.61 -8.34
CA SER A 37 -15.85 21.19 -6.97
C SER A 37 -15.15 19.82 -6.95
N ARG A 38 -14.12 19.69 -6.12
CA ARG A 38 -13.38 18.44 -5.87
C ARG A 38 -13.64 17.86 -4.49
N GLY A 39 -14.68 18.34 -3.80
CA GLY A 39 -15.02 17.93 -2.44
C GLY A 39 -15.16 16.43 -2.27
N GLU A 40 -15.85 15.74 -3.18
CA GLU A 40 -16.01 14.28 -3.09
C GLU A 40 -14.69 13.51 -3.21
N VAL A 41 -13.79 13.96 -4.09
CA VAL A 41 -12.46 13.35 -4.26
C VAL A 41 -11.62 13.57 -3.01
N VAL A 42 -11.65 14.79 -2.47
CA VAL A 42 -10.96 15.16 -1.22
C VAL A 42 -11.48 14.32 -0.06
N GLU A 43 -12.80 14.24 0.13
CA GLU A 43 -13.42 13.48 1.21
C GLU A 43 -13.11 11.98 1.12
N ARG A 44 -13.16 11.40 -0.07
CA ARG A 44 -12.78 10.00 -0.28
C ARG A 44 -11.32 9.76 0.12
N ARG A 45 -10.39 10.62 -0.34
CA ARG A 45 -8.95 10.49 -0.02
C ARG A 45 -8.63 10.83 1.42
N ARG A 46 -9.36 11.77 2.03
CA ARG A 46 -9.25 12.06 3.47
C ARG A 46 -9.63 10.86 4.31
N ARG A 47 -10.75 10.18 3.98
CA ARG A 47 -11.18 8.93 4.63
C ARG A 47 -10.15 7.81 4.45
N GLN A 48 -9.65 7.62 3.24
CA GLN A 48 -8.61 6.62 2.96
C GLN A 48 -7.34 6.89 3.78
N ARG A 49 -6.93 8.15 3.89
CA ARG A 49 -5.76 8.54 4.70
C ARG A 49 -6.01 8.38 6.19
N GLY A 50 -7.16 8.80 6.71
CA GLY A 50 -7.54 8.61 8.11
C GLY A 50 -7.60 7.14 8.49
N THR A 51 -8.10 6.28 7.59
CA THR A 51 -8.08 4.83 7.78
C THR A 51 -6.64 4.29 7.80
N ALA A 52 -5.78 4.79 6.92
CA ALA A 52 -4.37 4.43 6.90
C ALA A 52 -3.64 4.89 8.19
N GLU A 53 -3.90 6.11 8.65
CA GLU A 53 -3.32 6.64 9.90
C GLU A 53 -3.84 5.87 11.13
N ALA A 54 -5.14 5.54 11.21
CA ALA A 54 -5.72 4.75 12.29
C ALA A 54 -5.11 3.32 12.36
N VAL A 55 -4.89 2.69 11.20
CA VAL A 55 -4.19 1.40 11.10
C VAL A 55 -2.73 1.50 11.57
N TRP A 56 -2.11 2.68 11.49
CA TRP A 56 -0.74 2.91 11.94
C TRP A 56 -0.60 2.93 13.46
N TRP A 57 -1.58 3.46 14.18
CA TRP A 57 -1.54 3.63 15.63
C TRP A 57 -2.19 2.47 16.38
N ASP A 58 -3.09 1.73 15.72
CA ASP A 58 -3.69 0.53 16.27
C ASP A 58 -2.74 -0.66 16.00
N ARG A 59 -1.71 -0.80 16.83
CA ARG A 59 -0.96 -2.04 16.95
C ARG A 59 -1.85 -3.05 17.64
N GLY A 60 -2.80 -3.61 16.89
CA GLY A 60 -3.60 -4.72 17.35
C GLY A 60 -2.70 -5.82 17.90
N GLU A 61 -3.15 -6.43 18.99
CA GLU A 61 -2.48 -7.51 19.68
C GLU A 61 -1.87 -8.50 18.66
N THR A 62 -0.56 -8.69 18.79
CA THR A 62 0.18 -9.70 18.03
C THR A 62 -0.46 -11.04 18.31
N THR A 63 -0.92 -11.74 17.29
CA THR A 63 -1.26 -13.15 17.46
C THR A 63 0.01 -13.87 17.91
N ASP A 64 -0.06 -14.51 19.07
CA ASP A 64 0.98 -15.39 19.64
C ASP A 64 1.18 -16.68 18.81
N ASP A 65 1.35 -16.53 17.51
CA ASP A 65 1.80 -17.62 16.66
C ASP A 65 3.33 -17.53 16.62
N ALA A 66 3.99 -18.41 17.39
CA ALA A 66 5.45 -18.44 17.53
C ALA A 66 6.18 -18.57 16.19
N ASP A 67 5.49 -18.97 15.13
CA ASP A 67 5.98 -19.11 13.76
C ASP A 67 5.64 -17.91 12.86
N ALA A 68 4.87 -16.92 13.33
CA ALA A 68 4.49 -15.77 12.51
C ALA A 68 5.71 -14.91 12.14
N ILE A 69 5.76 -14.50 10.88
CA ILE A 69 6.69 -13.48 10.41
C ILE A 69 6.03 -12.13 10.64
N THR A 70 6.69 -11.25 11.38
CA THR A 70 6.17 -9.92 11.69
C THR A 70 6.91 -8.85 10.90
N GLY A 71 6.20 -7.80 10.55
CA GLY A 71 6.75 -6.66 9.83
C GLY A 71 5.91 -5.40 10.09
N VAL A 72 6.16 -4.40 9.29
CA VAL A 72 5.43 -3.12 9.35
C VAL A 72 4.17 -3.23 8.49
N PRO A 73 2.98 -2.85 9.02
CA PRO A 73 1.77 -2.69 8.22
C PRO A 73 2.00 -1.74 7.04
N GLY A 74 1.98 -2.25 5.83
CA GLY A 74 2.22 -1.46 4.60
C GLY A 74 0.93 -0.98 3.95
N SER A 75 -0.03 -1.88 3.80
CA SER A 75 -1.37 -1.63 3.26
C SER A 75 -2.35 -2.60 3.89
N PRO A 76 -3.57 -2.14 4.27
CA PRO A 76 -4.52 -2.96 5.02
C PRO A 76 -5.16 -4.05 4.15
N GLY A 77 -5.68 -5.08 4.81
CA GLY A 77 -6.39 -6.20 4.21
C GLY A 77 -5.81 -7.52 4.66
N GLN A 78 -6.53 -8.61 4.35
CA GLN A 78 -6.12 -9.96 4.66
C GLN A 78 -6.35 -10.85 3.44
N VAL A 79 -5.38 -11.67 3.10
CA VAL A 79 -5.48 -12.60 1.97
C VAL A 79 -4.68 -13.88 2.23
N VAL A 80 -5.18 -14.98 1.71
CA VAL A 80 -4.46 -16.27 1.65
C VAL A 80 -4.12 -16.56 0.19
N GLY A 81 -2.88 -16.87 -0.10
CA GLY A 81 -2.41 -17.14 -1.46
C GLY A 81 -1.12 -17.95 -1.48
N THR A 82 -0.65 -18.21 -2.69
CA THR A 82 0.62 -18.91 -2.91
C THR A 82 1.78 -17.90 -2.89
N ALA A 83 2.76 -18.12 -2.06
CA ALA A 83 3.95 -17.29 -2.01
C ALA A 83 4.81 -17.49 -3.28
N ARG A 84 5.13 -16.39 -3.95
CA ARG A 84 6.06 -16.37 -5.06
C ARG A 84 7.26 -15.52 -4.70
N ILE A 85 8.41 -16.18 -4.53
CA ILE A 85 9.64 -15.47 -4.19
C ILE A 85 10.26 -14.91 -5.46
N ILE A 86 10.26 -13.59 -5.55
CA ILE A 86 10.85 -12.82 -6.66
C ILE A 86 12.05 -12.06 -6.09
N ARG A 87 13.24 -12.37 -6.56
CA ARG A 87 14.48 -11.76 -6.06
C ARG A 87 15.04 -10.70 -7.01
N THR A 88 14.80 -10.90 -8.30
CA THR A 88 15.34 -10.05 -9.36
C THR A 88 14.29 -9.82 -10.45
N THR A 89 14.52 -8.85 -11.32
CA THR A 89 13.65 -8.58 -12.48
C THR A 89 13.54 -9.78 -13.44
N ALA A 90 14.54 -10.66 -13.47
CA ALA A 90 14.49 -11.88 -14.28
C ALA A 90 13.43 -12.89 -13.81
N ASP A 91 13.00 -12.78 -12.54
CA ASP A 91 11.98 -13.65 -11.94
C ASP A 91 10.55 -13.14 -12.17
N PHE A 92 10.35 -11.94 -12.70
CA PHE A 92 9.02 -11.29 -12.80
C PHE A 92 7.97 -12.16 -13.47
N GLY A 93 8.34 -12.87 -14.55
CA GLY A 93 7.44 -13.76 -15.28
C GLY A 93 6.93 -14.99 -14.50
N ARG A 94 7.45 -15.23 -13.29
CA ARG A 94 7.04 -16.35 -12.43
C ARG A 94 5.81 -16.01 -11.59
N LEU A 95 5.53 -14.71 -11.36
CA LEU A 95 4.37 -14.27 -10.60
C LEU A 95 3.10 -14.50 -11.40
N GLN A 96 2.13 -15.19 -10.81
CA GLN A 96 0.84 -15.48 -11.43
C GLN A 96 -0.28 -14.69 -10.73
N PRO A 97 -1.40 -14.39 -11.42
CA PRO A 97 -2.55 -13.76 -10.79
C PRO A 97 -3.02 -14.54 -9.55
N GLY A 98 -3.15 -13.83 -8.43
CA GLY A 98 -3.52 -14.42 -7.14
C GLY A 98 -2.36 -14.90 -6.29
N ASP A 99 -1.12 -14.89 -6.80
CA ASP A 99 0.06 -15.15 -5.99
C ASP A 99 0.33 -13.98 -5.03
N ILE A 100 1.02 -14.27 -3.95
CA ILE A 100 1.55 -13.28 -3.02
C ILE A 100 3.03 -13.02 -3.39
N LEU A 101 3.33 -11.77 -3.74
CA LEU A 101 4.69 -11.33 -4.03
C LEU A 101 5.52 -11.31 -2.75
N VAL A 102 6.56 -12.15 -2.67
CA VAL A 102 7.54 -12.14 -1.57
C VAL A 102 8.89 -11.72 -2.15
N CYS A 103 9.47 -10.62 -1.65
CA CYS A 103 10.65 -10.02 -2.26
C CYS A 103 11.58 -9.35 -1.23
N PRO A 104 12.86 -9.15 -1.56
CA PRO A 104 13.78 -8.43 -0.67
C PRO A 104 13.39 -6.95 -0.49
N PHE A 105 13.06 -6.28 -1.58
CA PHE A 105 12.64 -4.88 -1.65
C PHE A 105 11.94 -4.62 -2.97
N THR A 106 11.31 -3.46 -3.12
CA THR A 106 10.77 -3.00 -4.41
C THR A 106 11.25 -1.61 -4.75
N ASP A 107 11.34 -1.34 -6.05
CA ASP A 107 11.58 -0.04 -6.65
C ASP A 107 10.54 0.22 -7.76
N PRO A 108 10.53 1.38 -8.43
CA PRO A 108 9.53 1.69 -9.45
C PRO A 108 9.44 0.69 -10.61
N THR A 109 10.49 -0.07 -10.90
CA THR A 109 10.47 -1.09 -11.96
C THR A 109 9.59 -2.30 -11.61
N TRP A 110 9.28 -2.48 -10.31
CA TRP A 110 8.43 -3.56 -9.79
C TRP A 110 6.93 -3.24 -9.85
N THR A 111 6.56 -2.00 -10.15
CA THR A 111 5.15 -1.56 -10.16
C THR A 111 4.21 -2.50 -10.94
N PRO A 112 4.57 -3.05 -12.10
CA PRO A 112 3.69 -3.96 -12.83
C PRO A 112 3.33 -5.25 -12.07
N LEU A 113 4.15 -5.68 -11.11
CA LEU A 113 3.87 -6.88 -10.31
C LEU A 113 2.72 -6.67 -9.31
N PHE A 114 2.48 -5.42 -8.90
CA PHE A 114 1.38 -5.09 -7.98
C PHE A 114 0.00 -5.25 -8.62
N ASP A 115 -0.08 -5.15 -9.95
CA ASP A 115 -1.32 -5.42 -10.69
C ASP A 115 -1.68 -6.92 -10.72
N VAL A 116 -0.66 -7.78 -10.61
CA VAL A 116 -0.80 -9.23 -10.66
C VAL A 116 -0.91 -9.85 -9.27
N ALA A 117 -0.19 -9.29 -8.29
CA ALA A 117 -0.11 -9.80 -6.94
C ALA A 117 -1.41 -9.61 -6.15
N SER A 118 -1.76 -10.59 -5.33
CA SER A 118 -2.87 -10.48 -4.36
C SER A 118 -2.44 -9.81 -3.04
N ALA A 119 -1.16 -9.85 -2.70
CA ALA A 119 -0.54 -9.15 -1.58
C ALA A 119 0.97 -9.03 -1.78
N VAL A 120 1.63 -8.20 -0.95
CA VAL A 120 3.07 -7.99 -0.98
C VAL A 120 3.68 -8.21 0.39
N VAL A 121 4.77 -8.98 0.43
CA VAL A 121 5.63 -9.17 1.60
C VAL A 121 7.05 -8.79 1.20
N ALA A 122 7.67 -7.85 1.92
CA ALA A 122 9.04 -7.42 1.61
C ALA A 122 9.94 -7.40 2.85
N ASP A 123 11.19 -7.88 2.68
CA ASP A 123 12.16 -7.90 3.76
C ASP A 123 12.55 -6.48 4.19
N ILE A 124 12.69 -5.58 3.21
CA ILE A 124 13.04 -4.18 3.43
C ILE A 124 11.88 -3.30 3.01
N GLY A 125 11.54 -2.34 3.83
CA GLY A 125 10.50 -1.36 3.54
C GLY A 125 9.90 -0.82 4.81
N GLY A 126 9.26 0.31 4.66
CA GLY A 126 8.54 0.97 5.74
C GLY A 126 7.30 1.65 5.17
N PRO A 127 6.62 2.38 5.99
CA PRO A 127 5.30 2.93 5.69
C PRO A 127 5.25 3.94 4.57
N LEU A 128 6.37 4.58 4.28
CA LEU A 128 6.53 5.54 3.19
C LEU A 128 7.39 4.97 2.05
N SER A 129 7.69 3.66 2.08
CA SER A 129 8.42 3.02 1.00
C SER A 129 7.57 2.91 -0.26
N HIS A 130 8.23 2.72 -1.40
CA HIS A 130 7.59 2.46 -2.69
C HIS A 130 6.53 1.34 -2.58
N ALA A 131 6.89 0.20 -1.96
CA ALA A 131 5.96 -0.92 -1.77
C ALA A 131 4.68 -0.52 -1.02
N ALA A 132 4.80 0.27 0.06
CA ALA A 132 3.65 0.69 0.84
C ALA A 132 2.72 1.62 0.04
N ILE A 133 3.29 2.56 -0.69
CA ILE A 133 2.53 3.54 -1.47
C ILE A 133 1.78 2.82 -2.58
N VAL A 134 2.47 2.01 -3.36
CA VAL A 134 1.89 1.29 -4.50
C VAL A 134 0.86 0.27 -4.04
N ALA A 135 1.13 -0.52 -2.99
CA ALA A 135 0.16 -1.48 -2.46
C ALA A 135 -1.17 -0.81 -2.04
N ARG A 136 -1.11 0.40 -1.45
CA ARG A 136 -2.33 1.16 -1.11
C ARG A 136 -3.07 1.67 -2.34
N GLU A 137 -2.35 2.07 -3.39
CA GLU A 137 -2.96 2.52 -4.65
C GLU A 137 -3.69 1.37 -5.34
N TYR A 138 -3.11 0.17 -5.33
CA TYR A 138 -3.73 -1.04 -5.86
C TYR A 138 -4.75 -1.69 -4.92
N GLY A 139 -4.80 -1.26 -3.64
CA GLY A 139 -5.73 -1.79 -2.65
C GLY A 139 -5.41 -3.23 -2.21
N ILE A 140 -4.17 -3.67 -2.33
CA ILE A 140 -3.72 -5.00 -1.92
C ILE A 140 -3.01 -4.95 -0.56
N PRO A 141 -3.16 -6.00 0.29
CA PRO A 141 -2.47 -6.09 1.57
C PRO A 141 -0.95 -6.06 1.42
N ALA A 142 -0.25 -5.41 2.36
CA ALA A 142 1.21 -5.42 2.36
C ALA A 142 1.79 -5.48 3.77
N VAL A 143 2.79 -6.34 3.96
CA VAL A 143 3.63 -6.46 5.15
C VAL A 143 5.07 -6.23 4.75
N LEU A 144 5.72 -5.23 5.34
CA LEU A 144 7.03 -4.74 4.93
C LEU A 144 8.01 -4.75 6.09
N GLY A 145 9.31 -4.70 5.79
CA GLY A 145 10.33 -4.66 6.84
C GLY A 145 10.36 -5.93 7.68
N THR A 146 10.07 -7.08 7.08
CA THR A 146 10.07 -8.38 7.77
C THR A 146 11.47 -8.88 8.11
N GLY A 147 12.49 -8.36 7.43
CA GLY A 147 13.90 -8.70 7.61
C GLY A 147 14.33 -9.98 6.90
N ASP A 148 13.53 -11.04 6.95
CA ASP A 148 13.92 -12.38 6.54
C ASP A 148 12.82 -13.23 5.89
N ALA A 149 11.68 -12.64 5.51
CA ALA A 149 10.56 -13.38 4.91
C ALA A 149 10.98 -14.19 3.67
N THR A 150 11.84 -13.61 2.81
CA THR A 150 12.34 -14.30 1.61
C THR A 150 13.20 -15.54 1.92
N SER A 151 13.69 -15.69 3.14
CA SER A 151 14.47 -16.82 3.60
C SER A 151 13.64 -17.84 4.38
N ARG A 152 12.61 -17.38 5.09
CA ARG A 152 11.73 -18.21 5.92
C ARG A 152 10.60 -18.84 5.15
N ILE A 153 10.05 -18.14 4.17
CA ILE A 153 8.98 -18.64 3.30
C ILE A 153 9.59 -19.41 2.14
N LYS A 154 9.00 -20.55 1.80
CA LYS A 154 9.42 -21.33 0.62
C LYS A 154 8.58 -20.91 -0.60
N ASP A 155 9.21 -20.89 -1.76
CA ASP A 155 8.50 -20.63 -3.02
C ASP A 155 7.39 -21.67 -3.26
N GLY A 156 6.19 -21.23 -3.57
CA GLY A 156 5.02 -22.07 -3.75
C GLY A 156 4.27 -22.43 -2.46
N GLU A 157 4.72 -21.99 -1.29
CA GLU A 157 4.07 -22.27 0.00
C GLU A 157 2.79 -21.43 0.14
N LYS A 158 1.75 -21.98 0.79
CA LYS A 158 0.55 -21.20 1.12
C LYS A 158 0.78 -20.36 2.33
N ILE A 159 0.53 -19.05 2.21
CA ILE A 159 0.67 -18.09 3.31
C ILE A 159 -0.58 -17.24 3.44
N MET A 160 -0.84 -16.78 4.65
CA MET A 160 -1.81 -15.76 4.98
C MET A 160 -1.06 -14.45 5.29
N VAL A 161 -1.46 -13.37 4.64
CA VAL A 161 -0.92 -12.02 4.87
C VAL A 161 -2.00 -11.17 5.53
N ASP A 162 -1.72 -10.63 6.71
CA ASP A 162 -2.55 -9.63 7.37
C ASP A 162 -1.82 -8.29 7.38
N GLY A 163 -2.17 -7.46 6.41
CA GLY A 163 -1.56 -6.14 6.24
C GLY A 163 -1.99 -5.12 7.30
N ARG A 164 -3.03 -5.40 8.11
CA ARG A 164 -3.40 -4.57 9.26
C ARG A 164 -2.51 -4.86 10.46
N LYS A 165 -2.31 -6.14 10.75
CA LYS A 165 -1.49 -6.59 11.87
C LYS A 165 0.01 -6.52 11.55
N GLY A 166 0.39 -6.46 10.28
CA GLY A 166 1.77 -6.59 9.87
C GLY A 166 2.31 -8.01 10.09
N SER A 167 1.49 -9.03 9.87
CA SER A 167 1.85 -10.42 10.12
C SER A 167 1.66 -11.30 8.89
N VAL A 168 2.53 -12.30 8.75
CA VAL A 168 2.47 -13.34 7.72
C VAL A 168 2.61 -14.69 8.40
N VAL A 169 1.71 -15.61 8.08
CA VAL A 169 1.67 -16.96 8.66
C VAL A 169 1.64 -18.01 7.54
N VAL A 170 2.42 -19.06 7.69
CA VAL A 170 2.36 -20.23 6.79
C VAL A 170 1.12 -21.04 7.10
N VAL A 171 0.29 -21.27 6.09
CA VAL A 171 -0.94 -22.07 6.21
C VAL A 171 -0.61 -23.53 5.89
N ARG A 172 -0.75 -24.39 6.88
CA ARG A 172 -0.54 -25.85 6.75
C ARG A 172 -1.83 -26.57 6.47
#